data_73f11878ccdb24dda3128e94516ee7c4
#
_entry.id   73f11878ccdb24dda3128e94516ee7c4
#
_cell.length_a   1.000
_cell.length_b   1.000
_cell.length_c   1.000
_cell.angle_alpha   90.00
_cell.angle_beta   90.00
_cell.angle_gamma   90.00
#
_symmetry.space_group_name_H-M   'P 1'
#
loop_
_entity.id
_entity.type
_entity.pdbx_description
1 polymer ?
#
loop_
_entity_poly.entity_id
_entity_poly.type
_entity_poly.pdbx_seq_one_letter_code
_entity_poly.pdbx_strand_id
1 'polypeptide(L)'
;MRITTRSGDGGKTRLCGGKAVSKCDLRIKAQGAIDELISFLGLAKVKVKEPLVKKKIGLIQRDLFRIAGCISAGGRKASVFSIKDCDIKMLEGFGDMMEGRGPVPSAFVVPGVNEPSAVLHVARAVARRAECCIVELSGRSKVDRCILAYLNRLSDLLFILAINEEGRPERI
;
A
#
# COMPACT_ATOMS: atom_id res chain seq x y z
N MET A 1 -26.22 13.30 0.70
CA MET A 1 -25.17 13.40 1.73
C MET A 1 -24.18 14.49 1.30
N ARG A 2 -23.84 15.48 2.14
CA ARG A 2 -22.84 16.50 1.81
C ARG A 2 -21.43 15.95 2.09
N ILE A 3 -20.52 16.06 1.12
CA ILE A 3 -19.10 15.66 1.28
C ILE A 3 -18.40 16.64 2.23
N THR A 4 -18.59 17.94 2.05
CA THR A 4 -17.99 18.99 2.87
C THR A 4 -18.85 19.23 4.12
N THR A 5 -18.45 18.65 5.24
CA THR A 5 -19.17 18.75 6.52
C THR A 5 -18.61 19.82 7.47
N ARG A 6 -17.40 20.33 7.19
CA ARG A 6 -16.64 21.27 8.04
C ARG A 6 -16.32 20.75 9.45
N SER A 7 -16.71 19.51 9.78
CA SER A 7 -16.51 18.92 11.12
C SER A 7 -15.05 18.69 11.52
N GLY A 8 -14.15 18.78 10.53
CA GLY A 8 -12.71 18.56 10.71
C GLY A 8 -11.86 19.84 10.80
N ASP A 9 -12.45 21.05 10.72
CA ASP A 9 -11.72 22.32 10.64
C ASP A 9 -10.95 22.63 11.93
N GLY A 10 -11.42 22.12 13.07
CA GLY A 10 -10.75 22.24 14.37
C GLY A 10 -9.62 21.24 14.61
N GLY A 11 -9.05 20.59 13.58
CA GLY A 11 -7.91 19.67 13.71
C GLY A 11 -8.25 18.30 14.32
N LYS A 12 -9.54 17.99 14.46
CA LYS A 12 -10.04 16.70 14.97
C LYS A 12 -10.75 15.92 13.88
N THR A 13 -10.77 14.58 14.01
CA THR A 13 -11.52 13.67 13.15
C THR A 13 -12.09 12.52 13.98
N ARG A 14 -12.88 11.64 13.36
CA ARG A 14 -13.43 10.45 14.01
C ARG A 14 -12.90 9.17 13.38
N LEU A 15 -12.52 8.22 14.23
CA LEU A 15 -12.22 6.84 13.83
C LEU A 15 -13.52 6.05 13.55
N CYS A 16 -13.39 4.86 12.92
CA CYS A 16 -14.47 3.93 12.59
C CYS A 16 -15.18 3.47 13.87
N GLY A 17 -15.39 3.87 14.85
CA GLY A 17 -16.10 3.59 16.11
C GLY A 17 -16.64 4.86 16.76
N GLY A 18 -16.57 5.99 16.02
CA GLY A 18 -17.06 7.29 16.49
C GLY A 18 -16.13 8.04 17.46
N LYS A 19 -15.03 7.42 17.91
CA LYS A 19 -14.05 8.07 18.80
C LYS A 19 -13.40 9.26 18.11
N ALA A 20 -13.51 10.45 18.70
CA ALA A 20 -12.83 11.66 18.24
C ALA A 20 -11.33 11.58 18.59
N VAL A 21 -10.46 11.90 17.61
CA VAL A 21 -9.01 11.95 17.76
C VAL A 21 -8.46 13.19 17.08
N SER A 22 -7.23 13.58 17.42
CA SER A 22 -6.48 14.60 16.67
C SER A 22 -6.16 14.09 15.26
N LYS A 23 -6.11 14.99 14.27
CA LYS A 23 -5.58 14.67 12.94
C LYS A 23 -4.09 14.30 12.97
N CYS A 24 -3.37 14.61 14.07
CA CYS A 24 -1.99 14.17 14.30
C CYS A 24 -1.88 12.79 14.98
N ASP A 25 -2.99 12.12 15.30
CA ASP A 25 -2.95 10.75 15.85
C ASP A 25 -2.26 9.80 14.87
N LEU A 26 -1.42 8.88 15.39
CA LEU A 26 -0.65 7.93 14.57
C LEU A 26 -1.54 7.07 13.67
N ARG A 27 -2.78 6.76 14.09
CA ARG A 27 -3.74 6.04 13.25
C ARG A 27 -4.13 6.86 12.03
N ILE A 28 -4.32 8.16 12.21
CA ILE A 28 -4.69 9.07 11.10
C ILE A 28 -3.51 9.24 10.15
N LYS A 29 -2.27 9.36 10.68
CA LYS A 29 -1.05 9.37 9.86
C LYS A 29 -0.91 8.10 9.03
N ALA A 30 -1.06 6.92 9.67
CA ALA A 30 -0.99 5.63 9.00
C ALA A 30 -2.08 5.48 7.92
N GLN A 31 -3.32 5.89 8.23
CA GLN A 31 -4.42 5.89 7.25
C GLN A 31 -4.13 6.82 6.06
N GLY A 32 -3.60 8.01 6.31
CA GLY A 32 -3.21 8.95 5.24
C GLY A 32 -2.14 8.37 4.32
N ALA A 33 -1.14 7.68 4.87
CA ALA A 33 -0.10 7.01 4.08
C ALA A 33 -0.66 5.83 3.25
N ILE A 34 -1.61 5.08 3.78
CA ILE A 34 -2.32 4.03 3.04
C ILE A 34 -3.20 4.63 1.92
N ASP A 35 -3.91 5.71 2.19
CA ASP A 35 -4.76 6.39 1.20
C ASP A 35 -3.94 6.96 0.04
N GLU A 36 -2.78 7.55 0.34
CA GLU A 36 -1.81 7.98 -0.66
C GLU A 36 -1.32 6.81 -1.52
N LEU A 37 -0.97 5.67 -0.91
CA LEU A 37 -0.57 4.46 -1.62
C LEU A 37 -1.68 3.95 -2.55
N ILE A 38 -2.93 3.92 -2.08
CA ILE A 38 -4.10 3.53 -2.89
C ILE A 38 -4.21 4.44 -4.12
N SER A 39 -3.99 5.75 -3.94
CA SER A 39 -4.07 6.74 -5.02
C SER A 39 -2.97 6.54 -6.06
N PHE A 40 -1.71 6.32 -5.64
CA PHE A 40 -0.60 6.01 -6.55
C PHE A 40 -0.78 4.66 -7.27
N LEU A 41 -1.33 3.65 -6.60
CA LEU A 41 -1.71 2.40 -7.25
C LEU A 41 -2.83 2.60 -8.28
N GLY A 42 -3.76 3.52 -8.04
CA GLY A 42 -4.74 3.94 -9.03
C GLY A 42 -4.09 4.51 -10.28
N LEU A 43 -3.10 5.40 -10.11
CA LEU A 43 -2.33 5.96 -11.21
C LEU A 43 -1.52 4.88 -11.94
N ALA A 44 -0.82 4.00 -11.21
CA ALA A 44 -0.08 2.87 -11.79
C ALA A 44 -1.00 1.98 -12.63
N LYS A 45 -2.19 1.65 -12.12
CA LYS A 45 -3.19 0.83 -12.82
C LYS A 45 -3.64 1.42 -14.16
N VAL A 46 -3.68 2.75 -14.27
CA VAL A 46 -3.99 3.43 -15.55
C VAL A 46 -2.82 3.31 -16.53
N LYS A 47 -1.56 3.41 -16.04
CA LYS A 47 -0.36 3.46 -16.86
C LYS A 47 0.15 2.11 -17.32
N VAL A 48 0.08 1.06 -16.48
CA VAL A 48 0.49 -0.30 -16.88
C VAL A 48 -0.39 -0.81 -18.02
N LYS A 49 0.19 -1.63 -18.92
CA LYS A 49 -0.53 -2.13 -20.10
C LYS A 49 -1.16 -3.50 -19.83
N GLU A 50 -0.46 -4.37 -19.09
CA GLU A 50 -0.85 -5.76 -18.90
C GLU A 50 -2.16 -5.91 -18.09
N PRO A 51 -3.22 -6.55 -18.65
CA PRO A 51 -4.51 -6.69 -17.97
C PRO A 51 -4.44 -7.43 -16.64
N LEU A 52 -3.54 -8.43 -16.54
CA LEU A 52 -3.34 -9.20 -15.31
C LEU A 52 -2.79 -8.30 -14.20
N VAL A 53 -1.79 -7.46 -14.50
CA VAL A 53 -1.22 -6.50 -13.54
C VAL A 53 -2.29 -5.49 -13.09
N LYS A 54 -3.09 -4.94 -14.02
CA LYS A 54 -4.22 -4.06 -13.68
C LYS A 54 -5.21 -4.72 -12.71
N LYS A 55 -5.57 -5.98 -12.98
CA LYS A 55 -6.47 -6.75 -12.13
C LYS A 55 -5.89 -6.95 -10.73
N LYS A 56 -4.61 -7.30 -10.64
CA LYS A 56 -3.92 -7.52 -9.36
C LYS A 56 -3.78 -6.23 -8.56
N ILE A 57 -3.41 -5.10 -9.19
CA ILE A 57 -3.40 -3.79 -8.52
C ILE A 57 -4.78 -3.46 -7.95
N GLY A 58 -5.87 -3.76 -8.68
CA GLY A 58 -7.23 -3.53 -8.17
C GLY A 58 -7.58 -4.38 -6.94
N LEU A 59 -7.06 -5.61 -6.82
CA LEU A 59 -7.20 -6.44 -5.62
C LEU A 59 -6.40 -5.86 -4.46
N ILE A 60 -5.15 -5.47 -4.71
CA ILE A 60 -4.27 -4.84 -3.72
C ILE A 60 -4.91 -3.55 -3.14
N GLN A 61 -5.52 -2.72 -3.98
CA GLN A 61 -6.24 -1.52 -3.51
C GLN A 61 -7.36 -1.89 -2.53
N ARG A 62 -8.11 -2.97 -2.78
CA ARG A 62 -9.16 -3.45 -1.86
C ARG A 62 -8.59 -3.93 -0.53
N ASP A 63 -7.46 -4.63 -0.55
CA ASP A 63 -6.78 -5.07 0.65
C ASP A 63 -6.26 -3.90 1.48
N LEU A 64 -5.74 -2.86 0.81
CA LEU A 64 -5.31 -1.62 1.48
C LEU A 64 -6.50 -0.88 2.13
N PHE A 65 -7.69 -0.88 1.52
CA PHE A 65 -8.90 -0.39 2.19
C PHE A 65 -9.25 -1.22 3.43
N ARG A 66 -9.08 -2.55 3.38
CA ARG A 66 -9.24 -3.43 4.56
C ARG A 66 -8.23 -3.07 5.65
N ILE A 67 -6.96 -2.85 5.30
CA ILE A 67 -5.90 -2.43 6.23
C ILE A 67 -6.28 -1.09 6.88
N ALA A 68 -6.69 -0.09 6.11
CA ALA A 68 -7.13 1.20 6.64
C ALA A 68 -8.32 1.04 7.62
N GLY A 69 -9.26 0.14 7.30
CA GLY A 69 -10.38 -0.23 8.18
C GLY A 69 -9.91 -0.85 9.49
N CYS A 70 -8.94 -1.79 9.46
CA CYS A 70 -8.32 -2.38 10.66
C CYS A 70 -7.70 -1.31 11.57
N ILE A 71 -6.92 -0.40 10.98
CA ILE A 71 -6.25 0.68 11.71
C ILE A 71 -7.28 1.59 12.37
N SER A 72 -8.35 1.95 11.64
CA SER A 72 -9.43 2.81 12.15
C SER A 72 -10.25 2.16 13.26
N ALA A 73 -10.51 0.86 13.16
CA ALA A 73 -11.32 0.12 14.13
C ALA A 73 -10.61 -0.09 15.48
N GLY A 74 -9.28 0.00 15.52
CA GLY A 74 -8.51 -0.09 16.76
C GLY A 74 -8.70 -1.40 17.52
N GLY A 75 -8.87 -2.52 16.84
CA GLY A 75 -8.96 -3.88 17.41
C GLY A 75 -10.39 -4.34 17.76
N ARG A 76 -11.39 -3.46 17.87
CA ARG A 76 -12.76 -3.85 18.32
C ARG A 76 -13.65 -4.49 17.25
N LYS A 77 -13.37 -4.29 15.96
CA LYS A 77 -14.09 -4.89 14.82
C LYS A 77 -13.15 -5.31 13.71
N ALA A 78 -11.90 -5.62 14.04
CA ALA A 78 -10.86 -5.93 13.08
C ALA A 78 -11.16 -7.20 12.26
N SER A 79 -11.99 -8.12 12.74
CA SER A 79 -12.30 -9.38 12.05
C SER A 79 -12.93 -9.21 10.67
N VAL A 80 -13.71 -8.14 10.46
CA VAL A 80 -14.37 -7.85 9.16
C VAL A 80 -13.34 -7.33 8.13
N PHE A 81 -12.27 -6.70 8.59
CA PHE A 81 -11.25 -6.07 7.75
C PHE A 81 -9.92 -6.83 7.74
N SER A 82 -9.82 -7.98 8.43
CA SER A 82 -8.55 -8.67 8.66
C SER A 82 -7.82 -9.03 7.36
N ILE A 83 -6.50 -8.85 7.37
CA ILE A 83 -5.58 -9.45 6.39
C ILE A 83 -5.19 -10.83 6.90
N LYS A 84 -5.17 -11.82 6.01
CA LYS A 84 -4.89 -13.21 6.31
C LYS A 84 -3.64 -13.69 5.57
N ASP A 85 -3.07 -14.80 5.99
CA ASP A 85 -1.93 -15.43 5.32
C ASP A 85 -2.19 -15.72 3.83
N CYS A 86 -3.43 -16.03 3.45
CA CYS A 86 -3.77 -16.23 2.04
C CYS A 86 -3.65 -14.95 1.20
N ASP A 87 -3.88 -13.76 1.79
CA ASP A 87 -3.70 -12.48 1.11
C ASP A 87 -2.20 -12.22 0.87
N ILE A 88 -1.34 -12.58 1.86
CA ILE A 88 0.13 -12.48 1.75
C ILE A 88 0.64 -13.46 0.68
N LYS A 89 0.23 -14.74 0.75
CA LYS A 89 0.60 -15.76 -0.24
C LYS A 89 0.18 -15.39 -1.67
N MET A 90 -0.92 -14.66 -1.82
CA MET A 90 -1.34 -14.15 -3.12
C MET A 90 -0.35 -13.13 -3.67
N LEU A 91 0.21 -12.24 -2.84
CA LEU A 91 1.26 -11.30 -3.26
C LEU A 91 2.55 -12.04 -3.60
N GLU A 92 2.99 -12.98 -2.75
CA GLU A 92 4.20 -13.78 -2.95
C GLU A 92 4.12 -14.57 -4.25
N GLY A 93 3.07 -15.37 -4.46
CA GLY A 93 2.90 -16.16 -5.68
C GLY A 93 2.75 -15.31 -6.95
N PHE A 94 2.22 -14.07 -6.83
CA PHE A 94 2.22 -13.15 -7.96
C PHE A 94 3.61 -12.54 -8.19
N GLY A 95 4.36 -12.25 -7.13
CA GLY A 95 5.75 -11.82 -7.17
C GLY A 95 6.62 -12.85 -7.87
N ASP A 96 6.60 -14.11 -7.43
CA ASP A 96 7.36 -15.22 -8.01
C ASP A 96 7.08 -15.38 -9.51
N MET A 97 5.78 -15.31 -9.89
CA MET A 97 5.39 -15.39 -11.29
C MET A 97 5.95 -14.23 -12.13
N MET A 98 5.99 -13.04 -11.58
CA MET A 98 6.47 -11.85 -12.29
C MET A 98 8.00 -11.77 -12.31
N GLU A 99 8.68 -12.21 -11.25
CA GLU A 99 10.14 -12.28 -11.18
C GLU A 99 10.72 -13.21 -12.24
N GLY A 100 10.04 -14.33 -12.54
CA GLY A 100 10.42 -15.24 -13.62
C GLY A 100 10.29 -14.68 -15.04
N ARG A 101 9.70 -13.48 -15.23
CA ARG A 101 9.46 -12.86 -16.54
C ARG A 101 10.49 -11.80 -16.94
N GLY A 102 11.21 -11.26 -15.98
CA GLY A 102 12.10 -10.12 -16.19
C GLY A 102 13.52 -10.37 -15.66
N PRO A 103 14.45 -9.48 -15.98
CA PRO A 103 15.80 -9.55 -15.43
C PRO A 103 15.77 -9.25 -13.93
N VAL A 104 16.42 -10.11 -13.14
CA VAL A 104 16.68 -9.81 -11.73
C VAL A 104 17.87 -8.83 -11.66
N PRO A 105 17.69 -7.61 -11.15
CA PRO A 105 18.80 -6.66 -11.07
C PRO A 105 19.86 -7.16 -10.09
N SER A 106 21.12 -7.19 -10.54
CA SER A 106 22.28 -7.51 -9.72
C SER A 106 22.92 -6.27 -9.05
N ALA A 107 22.37 -5.08 -9.30
CA ALA A 107 22.85 -3.79 -8.81
C ALA A 107 21.65 -2.86 -8.53
N PHE A 108 21.91 -1.70 -7.94
CA PHE A 108 20.88 -0.67 -7.80
C PHE A 108 20.44 -0.17 -9.18
N VAL A 109 19.15 0.09 -9.29
CA VAL A 109 18.53 0.61 -10.51
C VAL A 109 18.10 2.05 -10.31
N VAL A 110 18.24 2.85 -11.36
CA VAL A 110 17.75 4.23 -11.40
C VAL A 110 16.29 4.20 -11.84
N PRO A 111 15.33 4.66 -11.00
CA PRO A 111 13.93 4.70 -11.38
C PRO A 111 13.66 5.68 -12.53
N GLY A 112 12.75 5.33 -13.46
CA GLY A 112 12.24 6.32 -14.40
C GLY A 112 12.55 6.06 -15.88
N VAL A 113 12.84 4.82 -16.26
CA VAL A 113 13.06 4.43 -17.66
C VAL A 113 11.83 4.71 -18.53
N ASN A 114 10.64 4.49 -17.99
CA ASN A 114 9.37 4.79 -18.65
C ASN A 114 8.29 5.17 -17.63
N GLU A 115 7.17 5.70 -18.12
CA GLU A 115 6.10 6.22 -17.26
C GLU A 115 5.47 5.14 -16.34
N PRO A 116 5.11 3.92 -16.80
CA PRO A 116 4.59 2.88 -15.91
C PRO A 116 5.57 2.49 -14.80
N SER A 117 6.85 2.27 -15.13
CA SER A 117 7.86 1.90 -14.13
C SER A 117 8.09 3.01 -13.13
N ALA A 118 8.17 4.28 -13.58
CA ALA A 118 8.35 5.42 -12.70
C ALA A 118 7.23 5.52 -11.65
N VAL A 119 5.97 5.35 -12.07
CA VAL A 119 4.81 5.39 -11.15
C VAL A 119 4.83 4.19 -10.18
N LEU A 120 5.23 3.00 -10.64
CA LEU A 120 5.37 1.82 -9.78
C LEU A 120 6.48 2.01 -8.74
N HIS A 121 7.60 2.63 -9.11
CA HIS A 121 8.66 2.98 -8.15
C HIS A 121 8.19 4.02 -7.11
N VAL A 122 7.39 5.01 -7.52
CA VAL A 122 6.76 5.94 -6.57
C VAL A 122 5.83 5.17 -5.62
N ALA A 123 4.95 4.32 -6.15
CA ALA A 123 4.06 3.50 -5.33
C ALA A 123 4.84 2.61 -4.34
N ARG A 124 5.97 2.02 -4.77
CA ARG A 124 6.88 1.24 -3.92
C ARG A 124 7.44 2.10 -2.77
N ALA A 125 7.93 3.28 -3.06
CA ALA A 125 8.48 4.18 -2.02
C ALA A 125 7.38 4.62 -1.02
N VAL A 126 6.18 4.90 -1.51
CA VAL A 126 5.01 5.23 -0.67
C VAL A 126 4.57 4.01 0.17
N ALA A 127 4.62 2.77 -0.38
CA ALA A 127 4.33 1.55 0.37
C ALA A 127 5.29 1.39 1.57
N ARG A 128 6.58 1.61 1.37
CA ARG A 128 7.60 1.58 2.43
C ARG A 128 7.35 2.67 3.48
N ARG A 129 6.95 3.88 3.07
CA ARG A 129 6.59 4.94 4.02
C ARG A 129 5.34 4.58 4.81
N ALA A 130 4.32 3.99 4.18
CA ALA A 130 3.13 3.51 4.88
C ALA A 130 3.47 2.40 5.89
N GLU A 131 4.35 1.46 5.54
CA GLU A 131 4.88 0.44 6.45
C GLU A 131 5.53 1.10 7.68
N CYS A 132 6.43 2.07 7.49
CA CYS A 132 7.07 2.79 8.60
C CYS A 132 6.05 3.47 9.53
N CYS A 133 5.01 4.12 8.98
CA CYS A 133 3.94 4.72 9.79
C CYS A 133 3.18 3.68 10.63
N ILE A 134 2.97 2.47 10.08
CA ILE A 134 2.30 1.38 10.79
C ILE A 134 3.23 0.74 11.83
N VAL A 135 4.52 0.64 11.56
CA VAL A 135 5.53 0.20 12.56
C VAL A 135 5.53 1.19 13.73
N GLU A 136 5.55 2.49 13.48
CA GLU A 136 5.45 3.52 14.54
C GLU A 136 4.16 3.35 15.36
N LEU A 137 3.03 3.14 14.69
CA LEU A 137 1.75 2.87 15.35
C LEU A 137 1.80 1.60 16.20
N SER A 138 2.46 0.54 15.74
CA SER A 138 2.56 -0.75 16.42
C SER A 138 3.28 -0.67 17.76
N GLY A 139 4.19 0.28 17.92
CA GLY A 139 4.85 0.58 19.19
C GLY A 139 3.90 1.17 20.27
N ARG A 140 2.72 1.65 19.88
CA ARG A 140 1.75 2.28 20.83
C ARG A 140 0.36 1.65 20.78
N SER A 141 0.08 0.78 19.84
CA SER A 141 -1.21 0.14 19.66
C SER A 141 -1.04 -1.25 19.05
N LYS A 142 -1.91 -2.18 19.42
CA LYS A 142 -1.91 -3.51 18.82
C LYS A 142 -2.23 -3.42 17.33
N VAL A 143 -1.29 -3.82 16.49
CA VAL A 143 -1.43 -3.97 15.04
C VAL A 143 -1.24 -5.45 14.70
N ASP A 144 -2.03 -5.97 13.77
CA ASP A 144 -1.89 -7.35 13.31
C ASP A 144 -0.58 -7.51 12.51
N ARG A 145 0.19 -8.55 12.83
CA ARG A 145 1.46 -8.86 12.14
C ARG A 145 1.29 -9.10 10.65
N CYS A 146 0.14 -9.64 10.23
CA CYS A 146 -0.18 -9.84 8.82
C CYS A 146 -0.20 -8.53 8.04
N ILE A 147 -0.56 -7.41 8.66
CA ILE A 147 -0.55 -6.10 8.01
C ILE A 147 0.88 -5.66 7.67
N LEU A 148 1.81 -5.82 8.61
CA LEU A 148 3.22 -5.49 8.37
C LEU A 148 3.84 -6.41 7.32
N ALA A 149 3.59 -7.72 7.41
CA ALA A 149 4.06 -8.68 6.42
C ALA A 149 3.50 -8.37 5.02
N TYR A 150 2.21 -8.04 4.92
CA TYR A 150 1.57 -7.67 3.67
C TYR A 150 2.23 -6.44 3.01
N LEU A 151 2.46 -5.35 3.77
CA LEU A 151 3.06 -4.13 3.23
C LEU A 151 4.52 -4.34 2.83
N ASN A 152 5.27 -5.13 3.57
CA ASN A 152 6.62 -5.50 3.22
C ASN A 152 6.65 -6.25 1.87
N ARG A 153 5.86 -7.33 1.72
CA ARG A 153 5.71 -8.08 0.45
C ARG A 153 5.18 -7.23 -0.69
N LEU A 154 4.27 -6.28 -0.40
CA LEU A 154 3.77 -5.36 -1.41
C LEU A 154 4.87 -4.46 -1.96
N SER A 155 5.78 -3.97 -1.12
CA SER A 155 6.90 -3.15 -1.59
C SER A 155 7.83 -3.94 -2.52
N ASP A 156 8.09 -5.22 -2.21
CA ASP A 156 8.91 -6.12 -3.06
C ASP A 156 8.21 -6.37 -4.40
N LEU A 157 6.92 -6.71 -4.37
CA LEU A 157 6.11 -6.90 -5.58
C LEU A 157 6.12 -5.65 -6.48
N LEU A 158 5.96 -4.45 -5.91
CA LEU A 158 5.95 -3.21 -6.69
C LEU A 158 7.31 -2.94 -7.35
N PHE A 159 8.41 -3.34 -6.72
CA PHE A 159 9.74 -3.30 -7.32
C PHE A 159 9.83 -4.25 -8.51
N ILE A 160 9.42 -5.51 -8.35
CA ILE A 160 9.42 -6.52 -9.43
C ILE A 160 8.58 -6.04 -10.62
N LEU A 161 7.39 -5.49 -10.36
CA LEU A 161 6.52 -4.95 -11.41
C LEU A 161 7.16 -3.76 -12.13
N ALA A 162 7.84 -2.87 -11.41
CA ALA A 162 8.55 -1.74 -12.01
C ALA A 162 9.66 -2.20 -12.95
N ILE A 163 10.49 -3.16 -12.51
CA ILE A 163 11.57 -3.73 -13.32
C ILE A 163 11.02 -4.42 -14.58
N ASN A 164 9.90 -5.13 -14.47
CA ASN A 164 9.28 -5.76 -15.63
C ASN A 164 8.77 -4.76 -16.68
N GLU A 165 8.27 -3.60 -16.24
CA GLU A 165 7.87 -2.53 -17.16
C GLU A 165 9.09 -1.82 -17.80
N GLU A 166 10.26 -1.85 -17.17
CA GLU A 166 11.50 -1.27 -17.70
C GLU A 166 12.11 -2.14 -18.80
N GLY A 167 12.01 -3.46 -18.70
CA GLY A 167 12.63 -4.43 -19.60
C GLY A 167 14.15 -4.51 -19.47
N ARG A 168 14.86 -3.37 -19.56
CA ARG A 168 16.31 -3.25 -19.28
C ARG A 168 16.53 -2.03 -18.38
N PRO A 169 16.61 -2.21 -17.05
CA PRO A 169 16.80 -1.10 -16.13
C PRO A 169 18.18 -0.45 -16.29
N GLU A 170 18.23 0.87 -16.13
CA GLU A 170 19.48 1.59 -15.97
C GLU A 170 20.11 1.23 -14.61
N ARG A 171 21.41 0.95 -14.59
CA ARG A 171 22.15 0.50 -13.41
C ARG A 171 23.13 1.59 -12.98
N ILE A 172 23.34 1.70 -11.66
CA ILE A 172 24.42 2.50 -11.07
C ILE A 172 25.65 1.60 -10.92
#